data_b7d5e6abeb1c38019d55a1ab39b44a32
#
_entry.id   b7d5e6abeb1c38019d55a1ab39b44a32
#
_cell.length_a   1.000
_cell.length_b   1.000
_cell.length_c   1.000
_cell.angle_alpha   90.00
_cell.angle_beta   90.00
_cell.angle_gamma   90.00
#
_symmetry.space_group_name_H-M   'P 1'
#
loop_
_entity.id
_entity.type
_entity.pdbx_description
1 polymer ?
#
loop_
_entity_poly.entity_id
_entity_poly.type
_entity_poly.pdbx_seq_one_letter_code
_entity_poly.pdbx_strand_id
1 'polypeptide(L)'
;MKSKIAIAALLLLPFSGQYALAEEASTEEASPFTISAELGMLFKTGNTKSGDIKAGLNIKHEEGQWLNLLAFNALAKKLETEDEDTGKDEFESTDNKWDILGQTNYSLEEGGKNYLYASAYYEQDKFSSFEYQTSASLGWGRHWWETETSSFFADIGPGVKYDVIRAVPATASDPAIMESTETAAIVQAQALYTRQINDFVEFKQYFVAKQALESDKNSVYKSETSLTTKLLESLQFKFAFRVDYDTEVEEGFENTNTETSVTLVYSF
;
A
#
# COMPACT_ATOMS: atom_id res chain seq x y z
N MET A 1 4.09 -35.64 23.48
CA MET A 1 3.50 -34.32 23.68
C MET A 1 3.31 -33.70 22.32
N LYS A 2 2.06 -33.55 21.84
CA LYS A 2 1.76 -32.99 20.52
C LYS A 2 1.58 -31.47 20.71
N SER A 3 2.55 -30.69 20.23
CA SER A 3 2.43 -29.22 20.17
C SER A 3 1.36 -28.83 19.13
N LYS A 4 0.27 -28.22 19.58
CA LYS A 4 -0.72 -27.61 18.69
C LYS A 4 -0.21 -26.24 18.32
N ILE A 5 0.28 -26.08 17.11
CA ILE A 5 0.52 -24.76 16.52
C ILE A 5 -0.86 -24.20 16.16
N ALA A 6 -1.32 -23.24 16.93
CA ALA A 6 -2.47 -22.44 16.58
C ALA A 6 -2.03 -21.40 15.52
N ILE A 7 -2.40 -21.64 14.26
CA ILE A 7 -2.29 -20.64 13.20
C ILE A 7 -3.42 -19.65 13.45
N ALA A 8 -3.10 -18.48 14.00
CA ALA A 8 -4.02 -17.36 14.03
C ALA A 8 -4.15 -16.84 12.60
N ALA A 9 -5.27 -17.13 11.94
CA ALA A 9 -5.62 -16.51 10.67
C ALA A 9 -5.93 -15.03 10.92
N LEU A 10 -5.05 -14.16 10.50
CA LEU A 10 -5.25 -12.71 10.51
C LEU A 10 -5.94 -12.35 9.18
N LEU A 11 -7.02 -11.65 9.26
CA LEU A 11 -7.99 -11.44 8.17
C LEU A 11 -8.10 -9.96 7.77
N LEU A 12 -8.42 -9.67 6.53
CA LEU A 12 -8.21 -8.42 5.77
C LEU A 12 -9.43 -7.84 5.04
N LEU A 13 -9.64 -6.52 4.98
CA LEU A 13 -10.70 -5.82 4.23
C LEU A 13 -10.20 -4.85 3.15
N PRO A 14 -10.90 -4.74 1.99
CA PRO A 14 -10.72 -3.62 1.08
C PRO A 14 -11.50 -2.39 1.54
N PHE A 15 -11.07 -1.26 1.04
CA PHE A 15 -11.76 0.02 1.11
C PHE A 15 -13.04 -0.03 0.26
N SER A 16 -14.09 -0.68 0.74
CA SER A 16 -15.39 -0.65 0.09
C SER A 16 -16.34 0.15 0.96
N GLY A 17 -16.76 1.33 0.45
CA GLY A 17 -17.91 2.00 1.00
C GLY A 17 -19.10 1.04 0.91
N GLN A 18 -19.55 0.50 2.01
CA GLN A 18 -20.80 -0.25 2.06
C GLN A 18 -21.95 0.74 2.00
N TYR A 19 -22.67 0.73 0.87
CA TYR A 19 -24.03 1.26 0.85
C TYR A 19 -24.95 0.15 1.33
N ALA A 20 -25.49 0.35 2.54
CA ALA A 20 -26.54 -0.49 3.06
C ALA A 20 -27.78 -0.36 2.18
N LEU A 21 -28.16 -1.44 1.49
CA LEU A 21 -29.54 -1.62 1.08
C LEU A 21 -30.37 -1.72 2.38
N ALA A 22 -31.31 -0.82 2.56
CA ALA A 22 -32.19 -0.80 3.69
C ALA A 22 -33.04 -2.08 3.74
N GLU A 23 -32.70 -2.98 4.66
CA GLU A 23 -33.62 -3.98 5.16
C GLU A 23 -33.93 -3.63 6.62
N GLU A 24 -35.21 -3.38 6.89
CA GLU A 24 -35.70 -3.09 8.23
C GLU A 24 -35.38 -4.26 9.17
N ALA A 25 -34.42 -4.10 10.08
CA ALA A 25 -34.44 -4.76 11.39
C ALA A 25 -33.27 -4.32 12.27
N SER A 26 -33.61 -3.95 13.50
CA SER A 26 -32.74 -3.72 14.65
C SER A 26 -31.75 -2.53 14.56
N THR A 27 -31.95 -1.58 15.45
CA THR A 27 -31.04 -0.48 15.80
C THR A 27 -29.79 -1.00 16.53
N GLU A 28 -28.91 -1.72 15.82
CA GLU A 28 -27.51 -1.75 16.19
C GLU A 28 -26.87 -0.55 15.52
N GLU A 29 -26.35 0.38 16.31
CA GLU A 29 -25.52 1.48 15.78
C GLU A 29 -24.36 0.85 15.01
N ALA A 30 -24.25 1.16 13.72
CA ALA A 30 -23.17 0.65 12.88
C ALA A 30 -21.82 1.04 13.51
N SER A 31 -20.92 0.08 13.64
CA SER A 31 -19.58 0.35 14.20
C SER A 31 -18.92 1.49 13.42
N PRO A 32 -18.36 2.51 14.09
CA PRO A 32 -17.62 3.57 13.42
C PRO A 32 -16.30 3.05 12.81
N PHE A 33 -15.94 1.81 13.09
CA PHE A 33 -14.73 1.17 12.58
C PHE A 33 -15.05 0.18 11.47
N THR A 34 -14.26 0.27 10.40
CA THR A 34 -14.13 -0.76 9.38
C THR A 34 -12.68 -1.22 9.37
N ILE A 35 -12.45 -2.49 9.62
CA ILE A 35 -11.09 -3.05 9.71
C ILE A 35 -10.87 -4.00 8.55
N SER A 36 -9.71 -3.90 7.92
CA SER A 36 -9.28 -4.66 6.77
C SER A 36 -7.91 -5.27 6.93
N ALA A 37 -7.74 -6.58 6.64
CA ALA A 37 -6.52 -7.30 6.59
C ALA A 37 -6.36 -8.10 5.27
N GLU A 38 -5.23 -8.21 4.48
CA GLU A 38 -4.93 -9.04 3.28
C GLU A 38 -3.87 -10.06 3.58
N LEU A 39 -3.99 -11.25 3.05
CA LEU A 39 -2.94 -12.25 3.06
C LEU A 39 -2.81 -12.88 1.69
N GLY A 40 -1.62 -12.74 1.10
CA GLY A 40 -1.23 -13.41 -0.14
C GLY A 40 -0.07 -14.34 0.11
N MET A 41 -0.08 -15.50 -0.50
CA MET A 41 1.01 -16.46 -0.48
C MET A 41 1.16 -17.10 -1.84
N LEU A 42 2.39 -17.15 -2.35
CA LEU A 42 2.73 -17.89 -3.55
C LEU A 42 3.95 -18.77 -3.27
N PHE A 43 3.81 -20.07 -3.50
CA PHE A 43 4.91 -21.01 -3.39
C PHE A 43 5.14 -21.68 -4.74
N LYS A 44 6.37 -21.65 -5.23
CA LYS A 44 6.81 -22.42 -6.39
C LYS A 44 7.69 -23.58 -5.95
N THR A 45 7.49 -24.73 -6.58
CA THR A 45 8.31 -25.92 -6.39
C THR A 45 8.70 -26.49 -7.76
N GLY A 46 9.76 -27.25 -7.82
CA GLY A 46 10.31 -27.82 -9.07
C GLY A 46 11.70 -27.28 -9.37
N ASN A 47 11.94 -26.90 -10.64
CA ASN A 47 13.27 -26.42 -11.08
C ASN A 47 13.67 -25.06 -10.46
N THR A 48 12.70 -24.30 -9.97
CA THR A 48 12.91 -23.08 -9.20
C THR A 48 11.96 -23.13 -8.00
N LYS A 49 12.50 -22.94 -6.81
CA LYS A 49 11.70 -22.88 -5.59
C LYS A 49 11.68 -21.41 -5.09
N SER A 50 10.50 -20.88 -4.84
CA SER A 50 10.32 -19.55 -4.27
C SER A 50 9.14 -19.50 -3.32
N GLY A 51 9.17 -18.57 -2.39
CA GLY A 51 8.07 -18.30 -1.47
C GLY A 51 7.88 -16.79 -1.32
N ASP A 52 6.67 -16.33 -1.65
CA ASP A 52 6.28 -14.92 -1.52
C ASP A 52 5.13 -14.83 -0.50
N ILE A 53 5.24 -13.90 0.42
CA ILE A 53 4.19 -13.59 1.41
C ILE A 53 3.92 -12.10 1.35
N LYS A 54 2.64 -11.75 1.14
CA LYS A 54 2.14 -10.39 1.23
C LYS A 54 1.11 -10.31 2.35
N ALA A 55 1.22 -9.29 3.19
CA ALA A 55 0.25 -8.99 4.23
C ALA A 55 -0.07 -7.49 4.21
N GLY A 56 -1.27 -7.13 4.56
CA GLY A 56 -1.66 -5.74 4.70
C GLY A 56 -2.76 -5.61 5.77
N LEU A 57 -2.96 -4.44 6.37
CA LEU A 57 -4.00 -4.10 7.33
C LEU A 57 -4.48 -2.70 7.03
N ASN A 58 -5.80 -2.53 6.91
CA ASN A 58 -6.39 -1.20 6.75
C ASN A 58 -7.41 -0.98 7.88
N ILE A 59 -7.41 0.14 8.51
CA ILE A 59 -8.37 0.56 9.52
C ILE A 59 -8.95 1.88 9.07
N LYS A 60 -10.27 1.93 8.97
CA LYS A 60 -11.05 3.13 8.71
C LYS A 60 -11.90 3.41 9.95
N HIS A 61 -11.88 4.66 10.42
CA HIS A 61 -12.73 5.14 11.49
C HIS A 61 -13.47 6.39 11.02
N GLU A 62 -14.78 6.35 11.05
CA GLU A 62 -15.66 7.47 10.68
C GLU A 62 -16.48 7.89 11.87
N GLU A 63 -16.38 9.17 12.26
CA GLU A 63 -17.18 9.76 13.32
C GLU A 63 -17.47 11.24 13.02
N GLY A 64 -18.72 11.57 12.83
CA GLY A 64 -19.15 12.92 12.47
C GLY A 64 -18.51 13.40 11.16
N GLN A 65 -17.74 14.48 11.22
CA GLN A 65 -17.02 15.03 10.06
C GLN A 65 -15.60 14.44 9.89
N TRP A 66 -15.18 13.53 10.76
CA TRP A 66 -13.84 12.95 10.75
C TRP A 66 -13.83 11.58 10.08
N LEU A 67 -12.86 11.41 9.19
CA LEU A 67 -12.47 10.13 8.62
C LEU A 67 -10.98 9.90 8.89
N ASN A 68 -10.66 8.88 9.66
CA ASN A 68 -9.29 8.48 9.96
C ASN A 68 -8.96 7.16 9.26
N LEU A 69 -7.80 7.11 8.64
CA LEU A 69 -7.32 5.97 7.86
C LEU A 69 -5.95 5.57 8.38
N LEU A 70 -5.75 4.27 8.58
CA LEU A 70 -4.46 3.66 8.83
C LEU A 70 -4.29 2.48 7.89
N ALA A 71 -3.23 2.47 7.10
CA ALA A 71 -2.89 1.35 6.22
C ALA A 71 -1.48 0.87 6.53
N PHE A 72 -1.30 -0.44 6.60
CA PHE A 72 -0.01 -1.11 6.74
C PHE A 72 0.09 -2.19 5.67
N ASN A 73 1.24 -2.27 4.98
CA ASN A 73 1.52 -3.31 4.01
C ASN A 73 2.90 -3.90 4.28
N ALA A 74 3.05 -5.20 4.01
CA ALA A 74 4.33 -5.89 4.09
C ALA A 74 4.43 -6.93 2.97
N LEU A 75 5.62 -7.05 2.40
CA LEU A 75 5.96 -8.01 1.35
C LEU A 75 7.31 -8.64 1.69
N ALA A 76 7.37 -9.96 1.62
CA ALA A 76 8.62 -10.71 1.72
C ALA A 76 8.67 -11.76 0.62
N LYS A 77 9.76 -11.80 -0.14
CA LYS A 77 10.02 -12.81 -1.17
C LYS A 77 11.34 -13.51 -0.89
N LYS A 78 11.37 -14.78 -1.11
CA LYS A 78 12.57 -15.63 -1.04
C LYS A 78 12.67 -16.50 -2.26
N LEU A 79 13.85 -16.58 -2.82
CA LEU A 79 14.22 -17.48 -3.94
C LEU A 79 15.24 -18.49 -3.46
N GLU A 80 15.10 -19.75 -3.87
CA GLU A 80 16.16 -20.75 -3.67
C GLU A 80 17.26 -20.51 -4.70
N THR A 81 18.47 -20.27 -4.22
CA THR A 81 19.69 -20.09 -5.00
C THR A 81 20.71 -21.12 -4.56
N GLU A 82 21.58 -21.54 -5.47
CA GLU A 82 22.74 -22.37 -5.14
C GLU A 82 23.86 -21.46 -4.65
N ASP A 83 24.32 -21.65 -3.42
CA ASP A 83 25.47 -20.96 -2.86
C ASP A 83 26.73 -21.41 -3.61
N GLU A 84 27.41 -20.45 -4.24
CA GLU A 84 28.57 -20.70 -5.12
C GLU A 84 29.76 -21.30 -4.36
N ASP A 85 29.89 -21.05 -3.06
CA ASP A 85 31.01 -21.52 -2.23
C ASP A 85 30.77 -22.94 -1.69
N THR A 86 29.53 -23.28 -1.38
CA THR A 86 29.19 -24.55 -0.72
C THR A 86 28.47 -25.54 -1.64
N GLY A 87 27.94 -25.10 -2.79
CA GLY A 87 27.12 -25.89 -3.71
C GLY A 87 25.82 -26.38 -3.08
N LYS A 88 25.31 -25.69 -2.07
CA LYS A 88 24.05 -26.02 -1.40
C LYS A 88 22.96 -25.05 -1.79
N ASP A 89 21.74 -25.57 -1.92
CA ASP A 89 20.56 -24.73 -2.09
C ASP A 89 20.25 -23.97 -0.79
N GLU A 90 20.20 -22.64 -0.86
CA GLU A 90 19.81 -21.75 0.23
C GLU A 90 18.69 -20.82 -0.23
N PHE A 91 17.79 -20.42 0.71
CA PHE A 91 16.73 -19.45 0.42
C PHE A 91 17.22 -18.04 0.71
N GLU A 92 17.47 -17.27 -0.35
CA GLU A 92 17.82 -15.86 -0.24
C GLU A 92 16.60 -14.95 -0.32
N SER A 93 16.61 -13.87 0.46
CA SER A 93 15.61 -12.81 0.36
C SER A 93 15.85 -11.99 -0.89
N THR A 94 14.85 -11.93 -1.77
CA THR A 94 14.88 -11.12 -2.99
C THR A 94 13.98 -9.89 -2.92
N ASP A 95 13.10 -9.82 -1.89
CA ASP A 95 12.27 -8.66 -1.60
C ASP A 95 11.91 -8.65 -0.11
N ASN A 96 11.96 -7.49 0.52
CA ASN A 96 11.56 -7.30 1.91
C ASN A 96 11.21 -5.81 2.11
N LYS A 97 9.92 -5.54 2.04
CA LYS A 97 9.37 -4.18 2.03
C LYS A 97 8.20 -4.09 3.00
N TRP A 98 8.06 -2.97 3.68
CA TRP A 98 6.84 -2.63 4.40
C TRP A 98 6.60 -1.13 4.39
N ASP A 99 5.35 -0.74 4.45
CA ASP A 99 4.94 0.65 4.54
C ASP A 99 3.77 0.86 5.49
N ILE A 100 3.67 2.07 6.01
CA ILE A 100 2.55 2.52 6.84
C ILE A 100 2.11 3.92 6.40
N LEU A 101 0.81 4.08 6.23
CA LEU A 101 0.14 5.35 5.94
C LEU A 101 -0.86 5.66 7.04
N GLY A 102 -0.76 6.82 7.64
CA GLY A 102 -1.82 7.42 8.46
C GLY A 102 -2.38 8.65 7.76
N GLN A 103 -3.71 8.76 7.66
CA GLN A 103 -4.36 9.95 7.11
C GLN A 103 -5.61 10.28 7.92
N THR A 104 -5.82 11.56 8.18
CA THR A 104 -7.04 12.08 8.75
C THR A 104 -7.66 13.10 7.81
N ASN A 105 -8.97 13.01 7.61
CA ASN A 105 -9.75 13.92 6.77
C ASN A 105 -10.83 14.58 7.65
N TYR A 106 -10.99 15.88 7.50
CA TYR A 106 -12.05 16.65 8.12
C TYR A 106 -12.97 17.24 7.04
N SER A 107 -14.21 16.75 6.95
CA SER A 107 -15.21 17.29 6.03
C SER A 107 -15.59 18.71 6.41
N LEU A 108 -15.55 19.64 5.47
CA LEU A 108 -15.84 21.06 5.74
C LEU A 108 -17.32 21.33 6.04
N GLU A 109 -18.19 20.45 5.57
CA GLU A 109 -19.61 20.46 5.80
C GLU A 109 -20.06 19.03 6.11
N GLU A 110 -21.04 18.84 7.00
CA GLU A 110 -21.63 17.54 7.27
C GLU A 110 -22.25 16.95 5.99
N GLY A 111 -21.81 15.77 5.57
CA GLY A 111 -22.18 15.17 4.28
C GLY A 111 -21.63 15.92 3.05
N GLY A 112 -20.73 16.89 3.26
CA GLY A 112 -20.12 17.70 2.20
C GLY A 112 -19.07 16.95 1.39
N LYS A 113 -18.83 17.43 0.17
CA LYS A 113 -17.88 16.83 -0.76
C LYS A 113 -16.43 17.26 -0.53
N ASN A 114 -16.22 18.41 0.14
CA ASN A 114 -14.91 18.99 0.35
C ASN A 114 -14.38 18.64 1.73
N TYR A 115 -13.09 18.32 1.83
CA TYR A 115 -12.41 18.04 3.09
C TYR A 115 -11.01 18.63 3.13
N LEU A 116 -10.51 18.84 4.33
CA LEU A 116 -9.09 19.05 4.59
C LEU A 116 -8.48 17.72 5.00
N TYR A 117 -7.25 17.44 4.58
CA TYR A 117 -6.55 16.25 5.01
C TYR A 117 -5.19 16.59 5.62
N ALA A 118 -4.72 15.67 6.47
CA ALA A 118 -3.33 15.55 6.89
C ALA A 118 -2.92 14.09 6.80
N SER A 119 -1.74 13.83 6.25
CA SER A 119 -1.21 12.46 6.10
C SER A 119 0.25 12.36 6.50
N ALA A 120 0.64 11.17 6.97
CA ALA A 120 2.00 10.78 7.23
C ALA A 120 2.24 9.38 6.64
N TYR A 121 3.39 9.20 6.01
CA TYR A 121 3.78 7.97 5.33
C TYR A 121 5.20 7.59 5.72
N TYR A 122 5.44 6.30 5.90
CA TYR A 122 6.76 5.70 6.08
C TYR A 122 6.85 4.43 5.23
N GLU A 123 7.98 4.24 4.57
CA GLU A 123 8.30 3.03 3.80
C GLU A 123 9.74 2.62 4.09
N GLN A 124 9.95 1.32 4.25
CA GLN A 124 11.26 0.70 4.26
C GLN A 124 11.27 -0.44 3.24
N ASP A 125 12.22 -0.38 2.32
CA ASP A 125 12.45 -1.40 1.29
C ASP A 125 13.93 -1.76 1.29
N LYS A 126 14.25 -3.01 1.63
CA LYS A 126 15.65 -3.46 1.74
C LYS A 126 16.35 -3.60 0.39
N PHE A 127 15.61 -3.59 -0.70
CA PHE A 127 16.12 -3.78 -2.06
C PHE A 127 16.02 -2.52 -2.91
N SER A 128 15.66 -1.37 -2.31
CA SER A 128 15.72 -0.06 -2.95
C SER A 128 17.03 0.68 -2.59
N SER A 129 17.32 1.76 -3.32
CA SER A 129 18.45 2.66 -3.02
C SER A 129 18.25 3.43 -1.70
N PHE A 130 17.03 3.43 -1.17
CA PHE A 130 16.69 4.10 0.08
C PHE A 130 16.66 3.13 1.26
N GLU A 131 17.27 3.52 2.39
CA GLU A 131 17.14 2.80 3.65
C GLU A 131 15.69 2.88 4.16
N TYR A 132 15.14 4.11 4.10
CA TYR A 132 13.73 4.37 4.27
C TYR A 132 13.33 5.72 3.67
N GLN A 133 12.06 5.88 3.38
CA GLN A 133 11.47 7.12 2.89
C GLN A 133 10.29 7.52 3.79
N THR A 134 10.21 8.80 4.15
CA THR A 134 9.08 9.33 4.91
C THR A 134 8.50 10.56 4.23
N SER A 135 7.22 10.80 4.46
CA SER A 135 6.61 12.06 4.03
C SER A 135 5.45 12.45 4.94
N ALA A 136 5.22 13.75 5.04
CA ALA A 136 4.03 14.30 5.65
C ALA A 136 3.46 15.39 4.75
N SER A 137 2.14 15.43 4.63
CA SER A 137 1.44 16.43 3.83
C SER A 137 0.11 16.83 4.45
N LEU A 138 -0.35 18.01 4.09
CA LEU A 138 -1.66 18.53 4.44
C LEU A 138 -2.23 19.26 3.23
N GLY A 139 -3.55 19.25 3.08
CA GLY A 139 -4.13 19.89 1.92
C GLY A 139 -5.65 19.81 1.88
N TRP A 140 -6.15 19.98 0.69
CA TRP A 140 -7.57 19.95 0.38
C TRP A 140 -7.90 18.83 -0.57
N GLY A 141 -9.06 18.18 -0.34
CA GLY A 141 -9.57 17.15 -1.19
C GLY A 141 -11.07 17.30 -1.46
N ARG A 142 -11.53 16.54 -2.44
CA ARG A 142 -12.92 16.54 -2.85
C ARG A 142 -13.37 15.18 -3.33
N HIS A 143 -14.58 14.77 -2.90
CA HIS A 143 -15.37 13.72 -3.53
C HIS A 143 -16.05 14.32 -4.76
N TRP A 144 -15.51 14.04 -5.96
CA TRP A 144 -16.00 14.60 -7.23
C TRP A 144 -17.34 14.04 -7.62
N TRP A 145 -17.48 12.74 -7.50
CA TRP A 145 -18.76 12.04 -7.62
C TRP A 145 -18.78 10.80 -6.75
N GLU A 146 -19.98 10.44 -6.39
CA GLU A 146 -20.33 9.25 -5.64
C GLU A 146 -21.71 8.80 -6.12
N THR A 147 -21.77 7.60 -6.66
CA THR A 147 -22.98 6.96 -7.19
C THR A 147 -23.09 5.56 -6.61
N GLU A 148 -24.20 4.86 -6.84
CA GLU A 148 -24.38 3.47 -6.38
C GLU A 148 -23.29 2.52 -6.91
N THR A 149 -22.67 2.82 -8.05
CA THR A 149 -21.72 1.92 -8.70
C THR A 149 -20.32 2.48 -8.86
N SER A 150 -20.09 3.76 -8.56
CA SER A 150 -18.76 4.36 -8.73
C SER A 150 -18.54 5.55 -7.83
N SER A 151 -17.30 5.72 -7.41
CA SER A 151 -16.85 6.89 -6.68
C SER A 151 -15.50 7.38 -7.19
N PHE A 152 -15.26 8.67 -7.08
CA PHE A 152 -13.97 9.27 -7.36
C PHE A 152 -13.69 10.40 -6.37
N PHE A 153 -12.57 10.30 -5.70
CA PHE A 153 -12.02 11.41 -4.94
C PHE A 153 -10.58 11.71 -5.35
N ALA A 154 -10.18 12.94 -5.14
CA ALA A 154 -8.80 13.37 -5.28
C ALA A 154 -8.51 14.48 -4.27
N ASP A 155 -7.26 14.52 -3.82
CA ASP A 155 -6.75 15.58 -2.96
C ASP A 155 -5.35 16.04 -3.39
N ILE A 156 -4.98 17.24 -2.94
CA ILE A 156 -3.70 17.87 -3.26
C ILE A 156 -3.30 18.80 -2.12
N GLY A 157 -2.02 18.88 -1.85
CA GLY A 157 -1.48 19.82 -0.87
C GLY A 157 0.03 19.81 -0.78
N PRO A 158 0.60 20.82 -0.11
CA PRO A 158 2.02 20.87 0.21
C PRO A 158 2.40 19.81 1.24
N GLY A 159 3.65 19.41 1.21
CA GLY A 159 4.22 18.49 2.17
C GLY A 159 5.75 18.56 2.22
N VAL A 160 6.31 17.67 2.99
CA VAL A 160 7.75 17.47 3.09
C VAL A 160 8.05 15.99 2.98
N LYS A 161 9.13 15.65 2.29
CA LYS A 161 9.66 14.30 2.16
C LYS A 161 11.07 14.26 2.76
N TYR A 162 11.40 13.15 3.42
CA TYR A 162 12.70 12.87 3.98
C TYR A 162 13.11 11.45 3.60
N ASP A 163 14.18 11.34 2.82
CA ASP A 163 14.74 10.09 2.34
C ASP A 163 16.11 9.86 2.97
N VAL A 164 16.39 8.60 3.34
CA VAL A 164 17.72 8.16 3.75
C VAL A 164 18.25 7.22 2.68
N ILE A 165 19.32 7.64 2.02
CA ILE A 165 20.01 6.88 0.96
C ILE A 165 20.84 5.80 1.62
N ARG A 166 20.75 4.58 1.12
CA ARG A 166 21.42 3.41 1.66
C ARG A 166 22.93 3.46 1.38
N ALA A 167 23.74 3.15 2.39
CA ALA A 167 25.15 2.90 2.19
C ALA A 167 25.37 1.58 1.42
N VAL A 168 26.13 1.63 0.35
CA VAL A 168 26.54 0.43 -0.42
C VAL A 168 28.06 0.35 -0.38
N PRO A 169 28.66 -0.76 0.07
CA PRO A 169 30.10 -0.95 0.05
C PRO A 169 30.67 -0.93 -1.36
N ALA A 170 31.90 -0.43 -1.55
CA ALA A 170 32.59 -0.49 -2.84
C ALA A 170 32.75 -1.95 -3.29
N THR A 171 32.53 -2.18 -4.58
CA THR A 171 32.86 -3.43 -5.28
C THR A 171 34.13 -3.26 -6.09
N ALA A 172 34.53 -4.31 -6.83
CA ALA A 172 35.68 -4.20 -7.74
C ALA A 172 35.44 -3.25 -8.94
N SER A 173 34.15 -3.02 -9.29
CA SER A 173 33.70 -2.21 -10.43
C SER A 173 33.07 -0.89 -10.02
N ASP A 174 32.48 -0.79 -8.81
CA ASP A 174 31.68 0.36 -8.41
C ASP A 174 32.23 1.00 -7.12
N PRO A 175 32.23 2.35 -7.03
CA PRO A 175 32.62 3.06 -5.82
C PRO A 175 31.62 2.84 -4.69
N ALA A 176 32.03 3.03 -3.44
CA ALA A 176 31.13 3.00 -2.29
C ALA A 176 30.11 4.16 -2.37
N ILE A 177 28.86 3.87 -2.11
CA ILE A 177 27.82 4.87 -1.83
C ILE A 177 27.83 5.12 -0.31
N MET A 178 27.95 6.36 0.09
CA MET A 178 27.89 6.74 1.50
C MET A 178 26.43 6.98 1.89
N GLU A 179 26.06 6.58 3.10
CA GLU A 179 24.78 6.96 3.67
C GLU A 179 24.62 8.48 3.67
N SER A 180 23.52 8.95 3.13
CA SER A 180 23.20 10.37 3.08
C SER A 180 21.70 10.58 3.28
N THR A 181 21.31 11.80 3.57
CA THR A 181 19.92 12.16 3.82
C THR A 181 19.48 13.28 2.91
N GLU A 182 18.27 13.19 2.40
CA GLU A 182 17.67 14.22 1.58
C GLU A 182 16.33 14.67 2.15
N THR A 183 16.15 15.97 2.23
CA THR A 183 14.84 16.59 2.57
C THR A 183 14.37 17.41 1.37
N ALA A 184 13.12 17.23 0.98
CA ALA A 184 12.51 17.98 -0.11
C ALA A 184 11.14 18.51 0.29
N ALA A 185 10.86 19.77 -0.07
CA ALA A 185 9.50 20.26 -0.12
C ALA A 185 8.79 19.62 -1.31
N ILE A 186 7.55 19.14 -1.11
CA ILE A 186 6.78 18.45 -2.14
C ILE A 186 5.40 19.06 -2.32
N VAL A 187 4.82 18.82 -3.49
CA VAL A 187 3.37 18.82 -3.68
C VAL A 187 2.93 17.36 -3.75
N GLN A 188 2.08 16.95 -2.82
CA GLN A 188 1.44 15.64 -2.87
C GLN A 188 0.07 15.75 -3.50
N ALA A 189 -0.23 14.86 -4.45
CA ALA A 189 -1.56 14.67 -5.00
C ALA A 189 -1.89 13.18 -4.97
N GLN A 190 -3.13 12.84 -4.63
CA GLN A 190 -3.62 11.45 -4.71
C GLN A 190 -5.02 11.40 -5.27
N ALA A 191 -5.37 10.27 -5.86
CA ALA A 191 -6.68 10.00 -6.42
C ALA A 191 -7.04 8.53 -6.24
N LEU A 192 -8.31 8.27 -5.95
CA LEU A 192 -8.88 6.93 -5.97
C LEU A 192 -10.18 6.94 -6.78
N TYR A 193 -10.22 6.05 -7.76
CA TYR A 193 -11.41 5.71 -8.49
C TYR A 193 -11.83 4.28 -8.13
N THR A 194 -13.09 4.12 -7.74
CA THR A 194 -13.70 2.82 -7.46
C THR A 194 -14.91 2.61 -8.37
N ARG A 195 -15.06 1.41 -8.93
CA ARG A 195 -16.22 1.05 -9.73
C ARG A 195 -16.67 -0.38 -9.43
N GLN A 196 -17.91 -0.51 -9.01
CA GLN A 196 -18.60 -1.79 -8.96
C GLN A 196 -19.00 -2.19 -10.40
N ILE A 197 -18.34 -3.20 -10.97
CA ILE A 197 -18.61 -3.68 -12.34
C ILE A 197 -19.90 -4.49 -12.36
N ASN A 198 -20.12 -5.31 -11.33
CA ASN A 198 -21.34 -6.06 -11.05
C ASN A 198 -21.39 -6.41 -9.56
N ASP A 199 -22.40 -7.14 -9.11
CA ASP A 199 -22.63 -7.47 -7.68
C ASP A 199 -21.46 -8.20 -7.00
N PHE A 200 -20.54 -8.77 -7.78
CA PHE A 200 -19.43 -9.57 -7.29
C PHE A 200 -18.06 -8.95 -7.56
N VAL A 201 -17.93 -8.05 -8.54
CA VAL A 201 -16.64 -7.56 -9.03
C VAL A 201 -16.50 -6.06 -8.85
N GLU A 202 -15.48 -5.66 -8.13
CA GLU A 202 -15.07 -4.27 -7.94
C GLU A 202 -13.73 -3.99 -8.62
N PHE A 203 -13.64 -2.88 -9.32
CA PHE A 203 -12.42 -2.31 -9.87
C PHE A 203 -11.98 -1.11 -9.03
N LYS A 204 -10.68 -1.01 -8.72
CA LYS A 204 -10.06 0.18 -8.11
C LYS A 204 -8.83 0.62 -8.86
N GLN A 205 -8.68 1.92 -9.01
CA GLN A 205 -7.46 2.57 -9.47
C GLN A 205 -7.03 3.61 -8.44
N TYR A 206 -5.90 3.37 -7.81
CA TYR A 206 -5.25 4.31 -6.90
C TYR A 206 -4.03 4.93 -7.57
N PHE A 207 -3.81 6.20 -7.30
CA PHE A 207 -2.64 6.94 -7.75
C PHE A 207 -2.20 7.92 -6.65
N VAL A 208 -0.89 8.04 -6.43
CA VAL A 208 -0.28 9.08 -5.61
C VAL A 208 0.99 9.59 -6.27
N ALA A 209 1.14 10.92 -6.27
CA ALA A 209 2.33 11.63 -6.70
C ALA A 209 2.85 12.50 -5.56
N LYS A 210 4.14 12.41 -5.27
CA LYS A 210 4.87 13.28 -4.35
C LYS A 210 5.95 13.98 -5.15
N GLN A 211 5.57 15.08 -5.80
CA GLN A 211 6.47 15.86 -6.66
C GLN A 211 7.36 16.77 -5.81
N ALA A 212 8.67 16.53 -5.85
CA ALA A 212 9.65 17.45 -5.27
C ALA A 212 9.63 18.80 -6.01
N LEU A 213 9.75 19.89 -5.28
CA LEU A 213 9.78 21.24 -5.84
C LEU A 213 11.19 21.60 -6.37
N GLU A 214 12.20 20.90 -5.89
CA GLU A 214 13.58 21.02 -6.32
C GLU A 214 13.88 19.94 -7.38
N SER A 215 14.51 20.33 -8.49
CA SER A 215 14.70 19.45 -9.66
C SER A 215 15.78 18.38 -9.46
N ASP A 216 16.62 18.53 -8.45
CA ASP A 216 17.68 17.62 -8.04
C ASP A 216 17.26 16.69 -6.88
N LYS A 217 15.99 16.66 -6.56
CA LYS A 217 15.42 15.82 -5.50
C LYS A 217 14.47 14.76 -6.04
N ASN A 218 14.50 13.60 -5.42
CA ASN A 218 13.64 12.50 -5.80
C ASN A 218 12.15 12.84 -5.67
N SER A 219 11.40 12.57 -6.74
CA SER A 219 9.93 12.59 -6.78
C SER A 219 9.42 11.15 -6.85
N VAL A 220 8.34 10.84 -6.16
CA VAL A 220 7.79 9.48 -6.04
C VAL A 220 6.39 9.42 -6.65
N TYR A 221 6.16 8.44 -7.51
CA TYR A 221 4.85 8.17 -8.10
C TYR A 221 4.48 6.71 -7.86
N LYS A 222 3.30 6.48 -7.34
CA LYS A 222 2.78 5.12 -7.09
C LYS A 222 1.40 4.97 -7.72
N SER A 223 1.17 3.83 -8.35
CA SER A 223 -0.11 3.49 -8.97
C SER A 223 -0.46 2.04 -8.64
N GLU A 224 -1.68 1.79 -8.23
CA GLU A 224 -2.22 0.44 -8.05
C GLU A 224 -3.55 0.29 -8.78
N THR A 225 -3.60 -0.69 -9.66
CA THR A 225 -4.83 -1.15 -10.31
C THR A 225 -5.24 -2.47 -9.68
N SER A 226 -6.47 -2.59 -9.20
CA SER A 226 -6.95 -3.85 -8.62
C SER A 226 -8.36 -4.24 -9.09
N LEU A 227 -8.57 -5.55 -9.15
CA LEU A 227 -9.86 -6.20 -9.33
C LEU A 227 -10.11 -7.11 -8.13
N THR A 228 -11.23 -6.89 -7.46
CA THR A 228 -11.65 -7.69 -6.31
C THR A 228 -12.94 -8.43 -6.64
N THR A 229 -12.98 -9.72 -6.37
CA THR A 229 -14.16 -10.57 -6.59
C THR A 229 -14.63 -11.17 -5.27
N LYS A 230 -15.91 -10.98 -4.93
CA LYS A 230 -16.54 -11.62 -3.77
C LYS A 230 -16.65 -13.13 -4.00
N LEU A 231 -16.12 -13.92 -3.08
CA LEU A 231 -16.30 -15.37 -3.02
C LEU A 231 -17.40 -15.75 -2.02
N LEU A 232 -17.44 -15.07 -0.90
CA LEU A 232 -18.46 -15.15 0.15
C LEU A 232 -18.72 -13.71 0.66
N GLU A 233 -19.67 -13.51 1.55
CA GLU A 233 -19.98 -12.18 2.11
C GLU A 233 -18.76 -11.51 2.75
N SER A 234 -17.96 -12.28 3.46
CA SER A 234 -16.75 -11.82 4.17
C SER A 234 -15.43 -12.17 3.46
N LEU A 235 -15.42 -12.99 2.42
CA LEU A 235 -14.21 -13.45 1.74
C LEU A 235 -14.18 -13.02 0.29
N GLN A 236 -13.08 -12.38 -0.11
CA GLN A 236 -12.88 -11.88 -1.46
C GLN A 236 -11.52 -12.35 -1.99
N PHE A 237 -11.40 -12.34 -3.30
CA PHE A 237 -10.18 -12.58 -4.04
C PHE A 237 -9.78 -11.29 -4.74
N LYS A 238 -8.57 -10.79 -4.49
CA LYS A 238 -8.04 -9.56 -5.08
C LYS A 238 -6.85 -9.89 -5.98
N PHE A 239 -6.91 -9.43 -7.22
CA PHE A 239 -5.78 -9.30 -8.13
C PHE A 239 -5.35 -7.84 -8.15
N ALA A 240 -4.05 -7.55 -7.95
CA ALA A 240 -3.54 -6.19 -8.02
C ALA A 240 -2.23 -6.12 -8.82
N PHE A 241 -2.09 -5.02 -9.55
CA PHE A 241 -0.88 -4.61 -10.24
C PHE A 241 -0.47 -3.23 -9.75
N ARG A 242 0.72 -3.13 -9.17
CA ARG A 242 1.31 -1.92 -8.61
C ARG A 242 2.54 -1.52 -9.39
N VAL A 243 2.71 -0.23 -9.58
CA VAL A 243 3.90 0.41 -10.14
C VAL A 243 4.35 1.49 -9.18
N ASP A 244 5.60 1.41 -8.74
CA ASP A 244 6.29 2.43 -7.95
C ASP A 244 7.42 3.01 -8.82
N TYR A 245 7.52 4.34 -8.90
CA TYR A 245 8.54 5.03 -9.69
C TYR A 245 9.17 6.15 -8.86
N ASP A 246 10.49 6.10 -8.74
CA ASP A 246 11.34 7.11 -8.15
C ASP A 246 12.13 7.81 -9.27
N THR A 247 12.13 9.15 -9.31
CA THR A 247 12.84 9.91 -10.37
C THR A 247 14.34 9.86 -10.22
N GLU A 248 14.83 9.81 -8.99
CA GLU A 248 16.23 9.77 -8.64
C GLU A 248 16.50 8.53 -7.78
N VAL A 249 17.39 7.67 -8.25
CA VAL A 249 17.89 6.51 -7.52
C VAL A 249 19.41 6.42 -7.72
N GLU A 250 20.11 5.78 -6.80
CA GLU A 250 21.54 5.56 -6.89
C GLU A 250 21.91 4.59 -8.04
N GLU A 251 23.13 4.70 -8.54
CA GLU A 251 23.64 3.83 -9.60
C GLU A 251 23.55 2.35 -9.19
N GLY A 252 23.03 1.51 -10.08
CA GLY A 252 22.77 0.09 -9.83
C GLY A 252 21.36 -0.24 -9.35
N PHE A 253 20.50 0.77 -9.10
CA PHE A 253 19.09 0.57 -8.77
C PHE A 253 18.16 0.99 -9.92
N GLU A 254 17.00 0.35 -10.00
CA GLU A 254 15.98 0.65 -11.00
C GLU A 254 15.02 1.73 -10.50
N ASN A 255 14.70 2.69 -11.38
CA ASN A 255 13.72 3.74 -11.09
C ASN A 255 12.30 3.20 -10.94
N THR A 256 11.98 2.09 -11.59
CA THR A 256 10.63 1.53 -11.67
C THR A 256 10.58 0.15 -11.05
N ASN A 257 9.74 0.00 -10.04
CA ASN A 257 9.41 -1.29 -9.45
C ASN A 257 7.97 -1.66 -9.80
N THR A 258 7.74 -2.92 -10.17
CA THR A 258 6.40 -3.44 -10.45
C THR A 258 6.09 -4.65 -9.58
N GLU A 259 4.86 -4.72 -9.09
CA GLU A 259 4.38 -5.83 -8.28
C GLU A 259 3.04 -6.33 -8.84
N THR A 260 2.97 -7.62 -9.11
CA THR A 260 1.70 -8.31 -9.38
C THR A 260 1.39 -9.20 -8.20
N SER A 261 0.23 -9.03 -7.61
CA SER A 261 -0.18 -9.80 -6.43
C SER A 261 -1.56 -10.39 -6.57
N VAL A 262 -1.72 -11.53 -5.93
CA VAL A 262 -2.98 -12.26 -5.78
C VAL A 262 -3.19 -12.54 -4.30
N THR A 263 -4.27 -12.01 -3.74
CA THR A 263 -4.52 -12.09 -2.31
C THR A 263 -5.94 -12.54 -2.00
N LEU A 264 -6.11 -13.22 -0.88
CA LEU A 264 -7.41 -13.40 -0.25
C LEU A 264 -7.64 -12.24 0.71
N VAL A 265 -8.84 -11.71 0.65
CA VAL A 265 -9.30 -10.56 1.42
C VAL A 265 -10.50 -10.99 2.22
N TYR A 266 -10.51 -10.69 3.50
CA TYR A 266 -11.65 -11.01 4.38
C TYR A 266 -12.21 -9.76 5.05
N SER A 267 -13.51 -9.66 5.15
CA SER A 267 -14.27 -8.53 5.71
C SER A 267 -14.87 -8.88 7.07
N PHE A 268 -14.65 -8.01 8.08
CA PHE A 268 -15.30 -8.09 9.40
C PHE A 268 -16.52 -7.17 9.46
#